data_aa54f4a992b85b605e7751289fbe9b13
#
_entry.id   aa54f4a992b85b605e7751289fbe9b13
#
_cell.length_a   1.000
_cell.length_b   1.000
_cell.length_c   1.000
_cell.angle_alpha   90.00
_cell.angle_beta   90.00
_cell.angle_gamma   90.00
#
_symmetry.space_group_name_H-M   'P 1'
#
loop_
_entity.id
_entity.type
_entity.pdbx_description
1 polymer ?
#
loop_
_entity_poly.entity_id
_entity_poly.type
_entity_poly.pdbx_seq_one_letter_code
_entity_poly.pdbx_strand_id
1 'polypeptide(L)'
;LHLAADEKLTHELLDRGVTSIAYETVEMDDHSLPLLSPMSEIAGRLSTQVGANCLMQPAGGNGTLLGGASGVAPGKVVVLGGGTAGLCAARVAEGMGARVTIFDVNVARMRYIEEAFGGRIGTEYSSSLSVGKAVKDADLVIGSVLVPGARTPHLVSDEMVASMKPGSVLVDIAIDQGGCFEGSHATTHADPTFRVHDSVYYLVSYTHLTLPTNRE
;
A
#
# COMPACT_ATOMS: atom_id res chain seq x y z
N LEU A 1 10.27 -11.53 10.53
CA LEU A 1 11.14 -10.95 11.59
C LEU A 1 11.37 -9.44 11.42
N HIS A 2 11.22 -8.92 10.20
CA HIS A 2 11.37 -7.48 9.87
C HIS A 2 12.69 -6.84 10.40
N LEU A 3 13.78 -7.58 10.36
CA LEU A 3 15.05 -7.20 10.99
C LEU A 3 15.63 -5.89 10.42
N ALA A 4 15.38 -5.58 9.15
CA ALA A 4 15.83 -4.33 8.54
C ALA A 4 15.23 -3.07 9.20
N ALA A 5 14.09 -3.21 9.89
CA ALA A 5 13.41 -2.13 10.60
C ALA A 5 13.64 -2.15 12.12
N ASP A 6 14.24 -3.23 12.67
CA ASP A 6 14.47 -3.40 14.11
C ASP A 6 15.93 -3.79 14.39
N GLU A 7 16.77 -2.76 14.53
CA GLU A 7 18.18 -2.90 14.82
C GLU A 7 18.42 -3.59 16.17
N LYS A 8 17.61 -3.26 17.20
CA LYS A 8 17.75 -3.84 18.53
C LYS A 8 17.50 -5.33 18.53
N LEU A 9 16.41 -5.79 17.90
CA LEU A 9 16.11 -7.22 17.76
C LEU A 9 17.21 -7.94 16.97
N THR A 10 17.73 -7.29 15.92
CA THR A 10 18.82 -7.84 15.11
C THR A 10 20.06 -8.11 15.96
N HIS A 11 20.49 -7.15 16.76
CA HIS A 11 21.63 -7.31 17.68
C HIS A 11 21.37 -8.38 18.75
N GLU A 12 20.18 -8.42 19.36
CA GLU A 12 19.85 -9.44 20.36
C GLU A 12 19.91 -10.87 19.78
N LEU A 13 19.46 -11.08 18.55
CA LEU A 13 19.54 -12.37 17.88
C LEU A 13 20.98 -12.77 17.56
N LEU A 14 21.81 -11.81 17.11
CA LEU A 14 23.24 -12.04 16.84
C LEU A 14 24.01 -12.38 18.10
N ASP A 15 23.82 -11.62 19.16
CA ASP A 15 24.50 -11.80 20.45
C ASP A 15 24.18 -13.16 21.11
N ARG A 16 22.95 -13.67 20.89
CA ARG A 16 22.51 -14.97 21.40
C ARG A 16 22.85 -16.14 20.48
N GLY A 17 23.40 -15.89 19.27
CA GLY A 17 23.74 -16.92 18.30
C GLY A 17 22.53 -17.76 17.85
N VAL A 18 21.33 -17.17 17.79
CA VAL A 18 20.09 -17.88 17.43
C VAL A 18 20.03 -18.10 15.93
N THR A 19 19.76 -19.32 15.49
CA THR A 19 19.39 -19.59 14.09
C THR A 19 17.94 -19.14 13.87
N SER A 20 17.76 -18.16 12.99
CA SER A 20 16.44 -17.57 12.71
C SER A 20 16.07 -17.75 11.24
N ILE A 21 14.82 -18.12 10.97
CA ILE A 21 14.26 -18.24 9.63
C ILE A 21 13.04 -17.31 9.56
N ALA A 22 13.11 -16.31 8.68
CA ALA A 22 12.00 -15.42 8.38
C ALA A 22 11.18 -16.01 7.23
N TYR A 23 9.96 -16.50 7.50
CA TYR A 23 9.13 -17.15 6.49
C TYR A 23 8.75 -16.21 5.35
N GLU A 24 8.64 -14.91 5.62
CA GLU A 24 8.35 -13.87 4.62
C GLU A 24 9.47 -13.66 3.59
N THR A 25 10.66 -14.19 3.85
CA THR A 25 11.81 -14.13 2.93
C THR A 25 12.15 -15.50 2.31
N VAL A 26 11.32 -16.52 2.54
CA VAL A 26 11.47 -17.80 1.84
C VAL A 26 11.14 -17.61 0.37
N GLU A 27 12.17 -17.77 -0.48
CA GLU A 27 12.15 -17.49 -1.90
C GLU A 27 12.33 -18.77 -2.70
N MET A 28 11.55 -18.90 -3.78
CA MET A 28 11.68 -19.99 -4.75
C MET A 28 12.66 -19.61 -5.86
N ASP A 29 13.05 -20.57 -6.71
CA ASP A 29 13.98 -20.35 -7.82
C ASP A 29 13.50 -19.28 -8.84
N ASP A 30 12.20 -19.05 -8.92
CA ASP A 30 11.58 -18.02 -9.76
C ASP A 30 11.43 -16.66 -9.06
N HIS A 31 12.10 -16.48 -7.93
CA HIS A 31 12.02 -15.30 -7.07
C HIS A 31 10.65 -15.01 -6.47
N SER A 32 9.72 -15.95 -6.50
CA SER A 32 8.45 -15.82 -5.80
C SER A 32 8.61 -16.04 -4.29
N LEU A 33 7.75 -15.38 -3.50
CA LEU A 33 7.71 -15.46 -2.04
C LEU A 33 6.39 -16.14 -1.60
N PRO A 34 6.28 -17.48 -1.70
CA PRO A 34 5.01 -18.20 -1.57
C PRO A 34 4.38 -18.07 -0.19
N LEU A 35 5.20 -17.91 0.86
CA LEU A 35 4.69 -17.79 2.22
C LEU A 35 4.28 -16.33 2.57
N LEU A 36 4.77 -15.35 1.81
CA LEU A 36 4.35 -13.95 1.93
C LEU A 36 3.11 -13.63 1.07
N SER A 37 2.97 -14.28 -0.08
CA SER A 37 1.92 -13.96 -1.05
C SER A 37 0.50 -13.91 -0.47
N PRO A 38 0.04 -14.86 0.36
CA PRO A 38 -1.32 -14.82 0.94
C PRO A 38 -1.53 -13.58 1.82
N MET A 39 -0.52 -13.18 2.60
CA MET A 39 -0.59 -11.99 3.44
C MET A 39 -0.63 -10.71 2.59
N SER A 40 0.18 -10.68 1.53
CA SER A 40 0.19 -9.58 0.56
C SER A 40 -1.16 -9.42 -0.16
N GLU A 41 -1.83 -10.52 -0.50
CA GLU A 41 -3.17 -10.49 -1.08
C GLU A 41 -4.20 -9.89 -0.12
N ILE A 42 -4.17 -10.30 1.14
CA ILE A 42 -5.07 -9.78 2.17
C ILE A 42 -4.82 -8.29 2.39
N ALA A 43 -3.56 -7.91 2.61
CA ALA A 43 -3.18 -6.52 2.83
C ALA A 43 -3.59 -5.62 1.67
N GLY A 44 -3.35 -6.06 0.43
CA GLY A 44 -3.75 -5.31 -0.76
C GLY A 44 -5.27 -5.11 -0.87
N ARG A 45 -6.06 -6.16 -0.66
CA ARG A 45 -7.52 -6.06 -0.69
C ARG A 45 -8.07 -5.17 0.41
N LEU A 46 -7.51 -5.27 1.62
CA LEU A 46 -7.92 -4.49 2.77
C LEU A 46 -7.58 -3.00 2.59
N SER A 47 -6.40 -2.68 2.03
CA SER A 47 -5.95 -1.29 1.88
C SER A 47 -6.95 -0.41 1.13
N THR A 48 -7.58 -0.95 0.09
CA THR A 48 -8.64 -0.22 -0.64
C THR A 48 -9.90 -0.06 0.18
N GLN A 49 -10.31 -1.07 0.95
CA GLN A 49 -11.52 -0.99 1.78
C GLN A 49 -11.36 0.05 2.89
N VAL A 50 -10.23 0.03 3.60
CA VAL A 50 -9.96 1.01 4.66
C VAL A 50 -9.76 2.40 4.07
N GLY A 51 -9.09 2.51 2.92
CA GLY A 51 -8.93 3.77 2.19
C GLY A 51 -10.27 4.38 1.79
N ALA A 52 -11.19 3.58 1.26
CA ALA A 52 -12.54 4.02 0.92
C ALA A 52 -13.33 4.48 2.16
N ASN A 53 -13.17 3.79 3.29
CA ASN A 53 -13.78 4.21 4.55
C ASN A 53 -13.19 5.54 5.04
N CYS A 54 -11.86 5.70 5.01
CA CYS A 54 -11.18 6.93 5.44
C CYS A 54 -11.50 8.13 4.54
N LEU A 55 -11.90 7.94 3.28
CA LEU A 55 -12.36 9.01 2.39
C LEU A 55 -13.71 9.60 2.81
N MET A 56 -14.49 8.91 3.65
CA MET A 56 -15.76 9.42 4.15
C MET A 56 -15.53 10.60 5.10
N GLN A 57 -16.37 11.63 5.02
CA GLN A 57 -16.26 12.83 5.88
C GLN A 57 -16.23 12.52 7.40
N PRO A 58 -17.07 11.60 7.93
CA PRO A 58 -17.00 11.26 9.36
C PRO A 58 -15.65 10.63 9.77
N ALA A 59 -14.92 10.01 8.83
CA ALA A 59 -13.58 9.47 9.07
C ALA A 59 -12.44 10.47 8.79
N GLY A 60 -12.79 11.72 8.46
CA GLY A 60 -11.84 12.79 8.22
C GLY A 60 -11.45 13.00 6.75
N GLY A 61 -12.01 12.22 5.84
CA GLY A 61 -11.77 12.34 4.39
C GLY A 61 -12.57 13.46 3.73
N ASN A 62 -12.33 13.62 2.42
CA ASN A 62 -12.95 14.67 1.61
C ASN A 62 -14.38 14.34 1.11
N GLY A 63 -14.92 13.17 1.45
CA GLY A 63 -16.23 12.72 1.01
C GLY A 63 -16.25 12.11 -0.39
N THR A 64 -15.11 11.78 -0.97
CA THR A 64 -15.04 11.14 -2.31
C THR A 64 -15.57 9.71 -2.26
N LEU A 65 -16.57 9.42 -3.10
CA LEU A 65 -17.00 8.06 -3.37
C LEU A 65 -16.13 7.47 -4.50
N LEU A 66 -15.42 6.37 -4.24
CA LEU A 66 -14.47 5.81 -5.20
C LEU A 66 -15.08 5.50 -6.56
N GLY A 67 -16.28 4.94 -6.59
CA GLY A 67 -16.99 4.64 -7.84
C GLY A 67 -17.66 5.84 -8.50
N GLY A 68 -17.69 7.00 -7.85
CA GLY A 68 -18.48 8.14 -8.31
C GLY A 68 -19.99 7.86 -8.28
N ALA A 69 -20.74 8.64 -9.02
CA ALA A 69 -22.18 8.46 -9.24
C ALA A 69 -22.57 9.10 -10.57
N SER A 70 -23.83 8.95 -11.00
CA SER A 70 -24.32 9.62 -12.21
C SER A 70 -24.10 11.13 -12.14
N GLY A 71 -23.28 11.65 -13.03
CA GLY A 71 -22.87 13.07 -13.05
C GLY A 71 -21.70 13.44 -12.09
N VAL A 72 -21.19 12.48 -11.33
CA VAL A 72 -20.04 12.68 -10.42
C VAL A 72 -18.89 11.74 -10.82
N ALA A 73 -17.73 12.32 -11.07
CA ALA A 73 -16.54 11.55 -11.47
C ALA A 73 -16.10 10.58 -10.35
N PRO A 74 -15.60 9.39 -10.70
CA PRO A 74 -15.02 8.48 -9.75
C PRO A 74 -13.72 9.02 -9.15
N GLY A 75 -13.40 8.53 -7.94
CA GLY A 75 -12.16 8.86 -7.25
C GLY A 75 -10.92 8.34 -7.98
N LYS A 76 -9.81 9.05 -7.81
CA LYS A 76 -8.50 8.69 -8.36
C LYS A 76 -7.70 7.92 -7.32
N VAL A 77 -7.30 6.71 -7.66
CA VAL A 77 -6.47 5.83 -6.80
C VAL A 77 -5.10 5.65 -7.43
N VAL A 78 -4.08 6.00 -6.68
CA VAL A 78 -2.67 5.77 -7.03
C VAL A 78 -2.16 4.60 -6.20
N VAL A 79 -1.58 3.61 -6.86
CA VAL A 79 -0.96 2.45 -6.19
C VAL A 79 0.53 2.46 -6.50
N LEU A 80 1.35 2.53 -5.47
CA LEU A 80 2.81 2.50 -5.57
C LEU A 80 3.30 1.07 -5.38
N GLY A 81 3.81 0.46 -6.44
CA GLY A 81 4.23 -0.93 -6.52
C GLY A 81 3.16 -1.85 -7.13
N GLY A 82 3.52 -2.52 -8.24
CA GLY A 82 2.68 -3.48 -8.96
C GLY A 82 2.86 -4.94 -8.51
N GLY A 83 3.43 -5.19 -7.33
CA GLY A 83 3.57 -6.51 -6.74
C GLY A 83 2.23 -7.17 -6.40
N THR A 84 2.24 -8.28 -5.66
CA THR A 84 1.02 -9.01 -5.27
C THR A 84 0.05 -8.11 -4.50
N ALA A 85 0.53 -7.36 -3.52
CA ALA A 85 -0.31 -6.50 -2.71
C ALA A 85 -0.90 -5.34 -3.52
N GLY A 86 -0.07 -4.61 -4.30
CA GLY A 86 -0.54 -3.50 -5.12
C GLY A 86 -1.52 -3.92 -6.21
N LEU A 87 -1.29 -5.09 -6.84
CA LEU A 87 -2.22 -5.64 -7.82
C LEU A 87 -3.58 -5.98 -7.19
N CYS A 88 -3.58 -6.54 -5.98
CA CYS A 88 -4.81 -6.85 -5.26
C CYS A 88 -5.55 -5.58 -4.82
N ALA A 89 -4.83 -4.55 -4.37
CA ALA A 89 -5.39 -3.25 -4.06
C ALA A 89 -6.05 -2.60 -5.29
N ALA A 90 -5.32 -2.56 -6.40
CA ALA A 90 -5.80 -1.99 -7.65
C ALA A 90 -7.04 -2.71 -8.20
N ARG A 91 -7.07 -4.06 -8.10
CA ARG A 91 -8.23 -4.88 -8.50
C ARG A 91 -9.49 -4.53 -7.70
N VAL A 92 -9.35 -4.35 -6.39
CA VAL A 92 -10.50 -3.96 -5.54
C VAL A 92 -10.93 -2.54 -5.88
N ALA A 93 -10.01 -1.60 -6.04
CA ALA A 93 -10.34 -0.21 -6.38
C ALA A 93 -11.02 -0.10 -7.75
N GLU A 94 -10.53 -0.84 -8.77
CA GLU A 94 -11.14 -0.91 -10.11
C GLU A 94 -12.54 -1.53 -10.03
N GLY A 95 -12.69 -2.63 -9.28
CA GLY A 95 -13.99 -3.27 -9.05
C GLY A 95 -14.99 -2.37 -8.31
N MET A 96 -14.54 -1.41 -7.52
CA MET A 96 -15.37 -0.36 -6.91
C MET A 96 -15.67 0.81 -7.87
N GLY A 97 -15.13 0.78 -9.08
CA GLY A 97 -15.35 1.79 -10.11
C GLY A 97 -14.40 3.00 -10.07
N ALA A 98 -13.33 2.94 -9.29
CA ALA A 98 -12.33 4.01 -9.22
C ALA A 98 -11.48 4.11 -10.50
N ARG A 99 -10.86 5.28 -10.72
CA ARG A 99 -9.80 5.45 -11.71
C ARG A 99 -8.47 5.07 -11.07
N VAL A 100 -7.89 3.95 -11.51
CA VAL A 100 -6.70 3.38 -10.88
C VAL A 100 -5.48 3.53 -11.78
N THR A 101 -4.35 3.96 -11.19
CA THR A 101 -3.04 3.94 -11.84
C THR A 101 -2.04 3.27 -10.91
N ILE A 102 -1.30 2.28 -11.43
CA ILE A 102 -0.20 1.60 -10.72
C ILE A 102 1.12 2.18 -11.20
N PHE A 103 1.98 2.51 -10.24
CA PHE A 103 3.35 2.94 -10.49
C PHE A 103 4.32 1.81 -10.15
N ASP A 104 5.17 1.46 -11.10
CA ASP A 104 6.21 0.45 -10.91
C ASP A 104 7.47 0.83 -11.69
N VAL A 105 8.61 0.24 -11.35
CA VAL A 105 9.86 0.36 -12.12
C VAL A 105 10.05 -0.81 -13.09
N ASN A 106 9.30 -1.89 -12.93
CA ASN A 106 9.39 -3.10 -13.74
C ASN A 106 8.42 -3.03 -14.93
N VAL A 107 8.95 -2.73 -16.12
CA VAL A 107 8.16 -2.61 -17.35
C VAL A 107 7.48 -3.93 -17.74
N ALA A 108 8.10 -5.08 -17.48
CA ALA A 108 7.46 -6.37 -17.77
C ALA A 108 6.23 -6.59 -16.88
N ARG A 109 6.31 -6.16 -15.61
CA ARG A 109 5.18 -6.18 -14.69
C ARG A 109 4.05 -5.27 -15.14
N MET A 110 4.38 -4.07 -15.61
CA MET A 110 3.39 -3.12 -16.15
C MET A 110 2.65 -3.70 -17.37
N ARG A 111 3.36 -4.34 -18.31
CA ARG A 111 2.72 -5.03 -19.45
C ARG A 111 1.76 -6.12 -19.01
N TYR A 112 2.18 -6.95 -18.05
CA TYR A 112 1.29 -7.97 -17.49
C TYR A 112 0.01 -7.37 -16.90
N ILE A 113 0.13 -6.25 -16.17
CA ILE A 113 -1.03 -5.56 -15.57
C ILE A 113 -1.96 -5.03 -16.66
N GLU A 114 -1.41 -4.39 -17.69
CA GLU A 114 -2.17 -3.85 -18.81
C GLU A 114 -2.96 -4.96 -19.54
N GLU A 115 -2.29 -6.08 -19.83
CA GLU A 115 -2.93 -7.24 -20.46
C GLU A 115 -4.00 -7.86 -19.57
N ALA A 116 -3.70 -8.09 -18.29
CA ALA A 116 -4.61 -8.74 -17.33
C ALA A 116 -5.89 -7.93 -17.08
N PHE A 117 -5.83 -6.61 -17.20
CA PHE A 117 -6.97 -5.72 -16.94
C PHE A 117 -7.54 -5.08 -18.22
N GLY A 118 -6.97 -5.38 -19.38
CA GLY A 118 -7.45 -4.84 -20.67
C GLY A 118 -7.49 -3.30 -20.68
N GLY A 119 -6.51 -2.65 -20.08
CA GLY A 119 -6.38 -1.20 -20.02
C GLY A 119 -7.30 -0.47 -19.01
N ARG A 120 -8.09 -1.19 -18.21
CA ARG A 120 -8.94 -0.56 -17.18
C ARG A 120 -8.16 -0.01 -16.00
N ILE A 121 -6.97 -0.56 -15.75
CA ILE A 121 -5.98 -0.03 -14.79
C ILE A 121 -4.84 0.57 -15.61
N GLY A 122 -4.55 1.85 -15.38
CA GLY A 122 -3.40 2.52 -15.97
C GLY A 122 -2.09 2.07 -15.31
N THR A 123 -1.00 2.09 -16.07
CA THR A 123 0.34 1.87 -15.53
C THR A 123 1.25 3.04 -15.88
N GLU A 124 2.14 3.42 -14.97
CA GLU A 124 3.10 4.49 -15.18
C GLU A 124 4.46 4.15 -14.55
N TYR A 125 5.56 4.54 -15.20
CA TYR A 125 6.89 4.33 -14.66
C TYR A 125 7.10 5.20 -13.42
N SER A 126 7.54 4.56 -12.31
CA SER A 126 7.75 5.21 -11.03
C SER A 126 9.01 6.08 -11.06
N SER A 127 8.81 7.39 -10.98
CA SER A 127 9.84 8.39 -10.76
C SER A 127 9.31 9.46 -9.83
N SER A 128 10.20 10.20 -9.14
CA SER A 128 9.76 11.28 -8.24
C SER A 128 8.86 12.29 -8.95
N LEU A 129 9.10 12.57 -10.24
CA LEU A 129 8.29 13.50 -11.02
C LEU A 129 6.89 12.93 -11.34
N SER A 130 6.82 11.69 -11.82
CA SER A 130 5.54 11.06 -12.19
C SER A 130 4.68 10.79 -10.96
N VAL A 131 5.28 10.25 -9.90
CA VAL A 131 4.60 10.02 -8.61
C VAL A 131 4.09 11.34 -8.02
N GLY A 132 4.91 12.40 -7.96
CA GLY A 132 4.50 13.69 -7.41
C GLY A 132 3.33 14.32 -8.17
N LYS A 133 3.29 14.22 -9.50
CA LYS A 133 2.15 14.68 -10.30
C LYS A 133 0.87 13.89 -10.00
N ALA A 134 0.97 12.57 -9.90
CA ALA A 134 -0.17 11.71 -9.67
C ALA A 134 -0.74 11.87 -8.24
N VAL A 135 0.14 11.94 -7.23
CA VAL A 135 -0.22 12.10 -5.82
C VAL A 135 -0.99 13.40 -5.59
N LYS A 136 -0.57 14.50 -6.21
CA LYS A 136 -1.26 15.80 -6.11
C LYS A 136 -2.75 15.73 -6.46
N ASP A 137 -3.10 14.91 -7.45
CA ASP A 137 -4.47 14.76 -7.96
C ASP A 137 -5.21 13.54 -7.38
N ALA A 138 -4.52 12.71 -6.59
CA ALA A 138 -5.09 11.52 -6.00
C ALA A 138 -6.12 11.83 -4.90
N ASP A 139 -7.10 10.97 -4.75
CA ASP A 139 -7.99 10.91 -3.60
C ASP A 139 -7.52 9.86 -2.61
N LEU A 140 -6.96 8.74 -3.13
CA LEU A 140 -6.38 7.65 -2.34
C LEU A 140 -5.02 7.26 -2.91
N VAL A 141 -4.00 7.18 -2.05
CA VAL A 141 -2.67 6.65 -2.39
C VAL A 141 -2.42 5.40 -1.55
N ILE A 142 -2.03 4.31 -2.19
CA ILE A 142 -1.71 3.04 -1.52
C ILE A 142 -0.23 2.73 -1.74
N GLY A 143 0.54 2.72 -0.66
CA GLY A 143 1.95 2.32 -0.63
C GLY A 143 2.07 0.81 -0.46
N SER A 144 2.61 0.11 -1.46
CA SER A 144 2.70 -1.36 -1.49
C SER A 144 4.04 -1.88 -2.03
N VAL A 145 5.06 -1.03 -2.01
CA VAL A 145 6.40 -1.43 -2.44
C VAL A 145 7.06 -2.27 -1.36
N LEU A 146 7.54 -3.43 -1.75
CA LEU A 146 8.32 -4.34 -0.92
C LEU A 146 9.70 -4.54 -1.56
N VAL A 147 10.76 -4.34 -0.77
CA VAL A 147 12.11 -4.74 -1.12
C VAL A 147 12.51 -5.87 -0.17
N PRO A 148 12.60 -7.13 -0.63
CA PRO A 148 12.91 -8.26 0.24
C PRO A 148 14.21 -8.03 1.03
N GLY A 149 14.16 -8.16 2.35
CA GLY A 149 15.32 -8.00 3.23
C GLY A 149 15.89 -6.59 3.35
N ALA A 150 15.23 -5.58 2.79
CA ALA A 150 15.68 -4.19 2.86
C ALA A 150 14.57 -3.25 3.33
N ARG A 151 14.96 -2.05 3.70
CA ARG A 151 14.00 -0.99 4.05
C ARG A 151 13.30 -0.48 2.79
N THR A 152 11.98 -0.25 2.88
CA THR A 152 11.20 0.34 1.79
C THR A 152 11.67 1.78 1.53
N PRO A 153 11.90 2.18 0.27
CA PRO A 153 12.21 3.58 -0.03
C PRO A 153 10.98 4.47 0.15
N HIS A 154 11.18 5.67 0.66
CA HIS A 154 10.12 6.69 0.67
C HIS A 154 9.92 7.20 -0.75
N LEU A 155 8.75 6.95 -1.32
CA LEU A 155 8.38 7.36 -2.68
C LEU A 155 7.55 8.64 -2.70
N VAL A 156 6.90 8.97 -1.58
CA VAL A 156 6.11 10.19 -1.40
C VAL A 156 6.76 11.02 -0.30
N SER A 157 7.25 12.21 -0.67
CA SER A 157 7.84 13.15 0.28
C SER A 157 6.77 13.96 1.01
N ASP A 158 7.17 14.61 2.11
CA ASP A 158 6.31 15.50 2.88
C ASP A 158 5.74 16.65 2.02
N GLU A 159 6.56 17.21 1.11
CA GLU A 159 6.09 18.25 0.18
C GLU A 159 5.04 17.72 -0.81
N MET A 160 5.17 16.45 -1.26
CA MET A 160 4.16 15.85 -2.11
C MET A 160 2.83 15.72 -1.35
N VAL A 161 2.88 15.27 -0.09
CA VAL A 161 1.68 15.18 0.77
C VAL A 161 1.05 16.55 1.00
N ALA A 162 1.86 17.57 1.30
CA ALA A 162 1.38 18.94 1.46
C ALA A 162 0.69 19.50 0.21
N SER A 163 1.01 18.94 -0.97
CA SER A 163 0.40 19.35 -2.26
C SER A 163 -0.91 18.62 -2.59
N MET A 164 -1.29 17.60 -1.81
CA MET A 164 -2.50 16.80 -2.05
C MET A 164 -3.76 17.60 -1.79
N LYS A 165 -4.88 17.09 -2.29
CA LYS A 165 -6.20 17.66 -1.98
C LYS A 165 -6.49 17.48 -0.47
N PRO A 166 -7.05 18.48 0.21
CA PRO A 166 -7.49 18.33 1.59
C PRO A 166 -8.43 17.13 1.75
N GLY A 167 -8.19 16.32 2.79
CA GLY A 167 -8.96 15.10 3.06
C GLY A 167 -8.65 13.92 2.14
N SER A 168 -7.56 13.98 1.36
CA SER A 168 -7.02 12.79 0.68
C SER A 168 -6.52 11.76 1.68
N VAL A 169 -6.44 10.50 1.26
CA VAL A 169 -6.09 9.37 2.12
C VAL A 169 -4.83 8.68 1.62
N LEU A 170 -3.93 8.37 2.53
CA LEU A 170 -2.75 7.54 2.27
C LEU A 170 -2.81 6.27 3.12
N VAL A 171 -2.72 5.12 2.48
CA VAL A 171 -2.68 3.81 3.14
C VAL A 171 -1.33 3.17 2.86
N ASP A 172 -0.55 2.88 3.89
CA ASP A 172 0.77 2.27 3.75
C ASP A 172 0.76 0.84 4.28
N ILE A 173 0.79 -0.13 3.37
CA ILE A 173 0.85 -1.55 3.72
C ILE A 173 2.28 -2.10 3.78
N ALA A 174 3.28 -1.25 3.54
CA ALA A 174 4.70 -1.55 3.69
C ALA A 174 5.28 -1.00 5.01
N ILE A 175 4.43 -0.58 5.94
CA ILE A 175 4.84 0.09 7.19
C ILE A 175 5.79 -0.76 8.03
N ASP A 176 5.60 -2.07 8.06
CA ASP A 176 6.45 -3.03 8.78
C ASP A 176 7.91 -3.03 8.27
N GLN A 177 8.16 -2.46 7.08
CA GLN A 177 9.49 -2.32 6.48
C GLN A 177 9.91 -0.85 6.32
N GLY A 178 9.33 0.05 7.09
CA GLY A 178 9.67 1.46 7.14
C GLY A 178 8.75 2.38 6.35
N GLY A 179 7.81 1.82 5.58
CA GLY A 179 6.79 2.58 4.85
C GLY A 179 7.25 3.24 3.55
N CYS A 180 6.28 3.53 2.67
CA CYS A 180 6.49 4.20 1.38
C CYS A 180 6.41 5.73 1.46
N PHE A 181 5.91 6.28 2.56
CA PHE A 181 5.66 7.72 2.72
C PHE A 181 6.58 8.31 3.77
N GLU A 182 7.10 9.48 3.51
CA GLU A 182 7.83 10.24 4.51
C GLU A 182 6.91 10.57 5.70
N GLY A 183 7.43 10.47 6.93
CA GLY A 183 6.64 10.64 8.14
C GLY A 183 5.75 9.45 8.54
N SER A 184 5.80 8.33 7.80
CA SER A 184 5.09 7.10 8.16
C SER A 184 5.57 6.57 9.51
N HIS A 185 4.61 6.24 10.39
CA HIS A 185 4.84 5.49 11.63
C HIS A 185 3.69 4.53 11.86
N ALA A 186 3.98 3.37 12.44
CA ALA A 186 2.96 2.36 12.69
C ALA A 186 1.87 2.88 13.62
N THR A 187 0.61 2.60 13.28
CA THR A 187 -0.57 2.88 14.10
C THR A 187 -1.15 1.60 14.68
N THR A 188 -2.17 1.71 15.50
CA THR A 188 -2.85 0.57 16.14
C THR A 188 -4.31 0.51 15.73
N HIS A 189 -4.96 -0.64 15.95
CA HIS A 189 -6.41 -0.76 15.69
C HIS A 189 -7.28 0.14 16.57
N ALA A 190 -6.78 0.52 17.74
CA ALA A 190 -7.49 1.43 18.65
C ALA A 190 -7.42 2.88 18.16
N ASP A 191 -6.32 3.25 17.52
CA ASP A 191 -6.10 4.57 16.91
C ASP A 191 -5.43 4.37 15.53
N PRO A 192 -6.22 4.05 14.48
CA PRO A 192 -5.70 3.55 13.23
C PRO A 192 -5.23 4.66 12.27
N THR A 193 -5.59 5.92 12.54
CA THR A 193 -5.35 7.03 11.63
C THR A 193 -4.70 8.21 12.32
N PHE A 194 -3.92 8.98 11.59
CA PHE A 194 -3.44 10.30 12.01
C PHE A 194 -3.44 11.25 10.81
N ARG A 195 -3.24 12.54 11.06
CA ARG A 195 -3.16 13.54 10.00
C ARG A 195 -1.74 13.99 9.77
N VAL A 196 -1.40 14.12 8.48
CA VAL A 196 -0.19 14.82 8.01
C VAL A 196 -0.67 15.90 7.04
N HIS A 197 -0.39 17.16 7.36
CA HIS A 197 -1.04 18.29 6.68
C HIS A 197 -2.57 18.12 6.69
N ASP A 198 -3.21 18.22 5.53
CA ASP A 198 -4.65 18.03 5.38
C ASP A 198 -5.04 16.60 4.97
N SER A 199 -4.10 15.65 4.94
CA SER A 199 -4.33 14.27 4.51
C SER A 199 -4.49 13.32 5.70
N VAL A 200 -5.21 12.22 5.49
CA VAL A 200 -5.45 11.16 6.47
C VAL A 200 -4.54 9.98 6.15
N TYR A 201 -3.74 9.56 7.12
CA TYR A 201 -2.89 8.39 7.06
C TYR A 201 -3.53 7.21 7.78
N TYR A 202 -3.52 6.03 7.15
CA TYR A 202 -3.90 4.75 7.74
C TYR A 202 -2.73 3.77 7.58
N LEU A 203 -2.10 3.38 8.68
CA LEU A 203 -0.83 2.64 8.71
C LEU A 203 -0.88 1.43 9.65
N VAL A 204 -2.05 0.80 9.79
CA VAL A 204 -2.22 -0.40 10.61
C VAL A 204 -1.78 -1.62 9.81
N SER A 205 -0.94 -2.47 10.41
CA SER A 205 -0.63 -3.78 9.87
C SER A 205 -1.90 -4.63 9.69
N TYR A 206 -1.92 -5.50 8.67
CA TYR A 206 -3.08 -6.31 8.24
C TYR A 206 -3.54 -7.41 9.21
N THR A 207 -3.05 -7.43 10.44
CA THR A 207 -3.21 -8.53 11.41
C THR A 207 -4.62 -8.71 11.99
N HIS A 208 -5.58 -7.88 11.66
CA HIS A 208 -6.92 -7.89 12.26
C HIS A 208 -7.99 -8.67 11.47
N LEU A 209 -7.63 -9.25 10.34
CA LEU A 209 -8.58 -10.07 9.59
C LEU A 209 -8.60 -11.49 10.14
N THR A 210 -9.75 -11.89 10.66
CA THR A 210 -10.02 -13.29 10.92
C THR A 210 -10.35 -13.95 9.59
N LEU A 211 -9.38 -14.64 9.00
CA LEU A 211 -9.69 -15.55 7.90
C LEU A 211 -10.55 -16.68 8.47
N PRO A 212 -11.57 -17.15 7.76
CA PRO A 212 -12.32 -18.35 8.12
C PRO A 212 -11.42 -19.59 7.87
N THR A 213 -10.30 -19.67 8.60
CA THR A 213 -9.44 -20.84 8.62
C THR A 213 -9.99 -21.77 9.69
N ASN A 214 -10.52 -22.91 9.26
CA ASN A 214 -10.93 -24.03 10.12
C ASN A 214 -11.99 -23.67 11.17
N ARG A 215 -13.21 -23.43 10.71
CA ARG A 215 -14.38 -23.73 11.53
C ARG A 215 -14.72 -25.22 11.30
N GLU A 216 -13.96 -26.10 11.91
CA GLU A 216 -14.42 -27.41 12.28
C GLU A 216 -15.00 -27.37 13.70
#